data_a8d5f57456effb8b05bbe9b2e53ba424
#
_entry.id   a8d5f57456effb8b05bbe9b2e53ba424
#
_cell.length_a   1.000
_cell.length_b   1.000
_cell.length_c   1.000
_cell.angle_alpha   90.00
_cell.angle_beta   90.00
_cell.angle_gamma   90.00
#
_symmetry.space_group_name_H-M   'P 1'
#
loop_
_entity.id
_entity.type
_entity.pdbx_description
1 polymer ?
#
loop_
_entity_poly.entity_id
_entity_poly.type
_entity_poly.pdbx_seq_one_letter_code
_entity_poly.pdbx_strand_id
1 'polypeptide(L)'
;MRLTRRKARAVGIAAGIALLGLIGYWFRTQLTLAAFDLFFSGRVKAQLEQSYQPIVRPAPESGEASVRKEESPEEAAADADRPFTLLLLGIDSRGNERGRSDAVIVTVVRPRDAALLIVSIPRDTRVDIPGRDKPDKIAHAYAYGGAGLAVETVGKFLDLDIDHYASINFRGFREVIDAIGGIRLPIAKDLVNDDPGHEHFVVKAGQPFYNGEDALNYVRFREDAGGDASRAKRQQIFLRAILDKASEVGEWRKIPELIDIMGKNFATDIRPDEVLRLAERMLAGGSRAVYSHTLKGAGRMDGGAWYFFADERDAERVKAWIRAWLDADAKLRDLPKPDPAESA
;
A
#
# COMPACT_ATOMS: atom_id res chain seq x y z
N MET A 1 -19.02 47.22 34.00
CA MET A 1 -19.50 46.01 34.71
C MET A 1 -18.29 45.34 35.39
N ARG A 2 -18.09 45.56 36.71
CA ARG A 2 -16.92 45.04 37.43
C ARG A 2 -17.20 43.60 37.88
N LEU A 3 -16.50 42.64 37.30
CA LEU A 3 -16.54 41.25 37.76
C LEU A 3 -16.15 41.19 39.24
N THR A 4 -17.01 40.64 40.08
CA THR A 4 -16.72 40.47 41.51
C THR A 4 -15.48 39.60 41.69
N ARG A 5 -14.56 39.93 42.63
CA ARG A 5 -13.28 39.23 42.87
C ARG A 5 -13.43 37.71 43.03
N ARG A 6 -14.63 37.20 43.44
CA ARG A 6 -14.94 35.76 43.47
C ARG A 6 -15.11 35.14 42.09
N LYS A 7 -15.76 35.82 41.13
CA LYS A 7 -15.90 35.33 39.75
C LYS A 7 -14.57 35.32 39.00
N ALA A 8 -13.71 36.32 39.21
CA ALA A 8 -12.37 36.37 38.64
C ALA A 8 -11.46 35.24 39.16
N ARG A 9 -11.56 34.88 40.44
CA ARG A 9 -10.85 33.71 41.01
C ARG A 9 -11.36 32.37 40.45
N ALA A 10 -12.66 32.21 40.28
CA ALA A 10 -13.26 31.00 39.73
C ALA A 10 -12.85 30.80 38.24
N VAL A 11 -12.82 31.87 37.44
CA VAL A 11 -12.33 31.83 36.03
C VAL A 11 -10.82 31.50 35.97
N GLY A 12 -10.02 32.07 36.88
CA GLY A 12 -8.58 31.75 36.95
C GLY A 12 -8.32 30.29 37.33
N ILE A 13 -9.10 29.70 38.25
CA ILE A 13 -8.98 28.28 38.64
C ILE A 13 -9.40 27.38 37.47
N ALA A 14 -10.50 27.68 36.79
CA ALA A 14 -10.97 26.92 35.64
C ALA A 14 -9.97 26.97 34.47
N ALA A 15 -9.38 28.12 34.21
CA ALA A 15 -8.32 28.27 33.20
C ALA A 15 -7.04 27.51 33.57
N GLY A 16 -6.67 27.49 34.86
CA GLY A 16 -5.54 26.69 35.37
C GLY A 16 -5.78 25.20 35.22
N ILE A 17 -6.98 24.71 35.53
CA ILE A 17 -7.34 23.29 35.36
C ILE A 17 -7.36 22.91 33.87
N ALA A 18 -7.89 23.76 32.99
CA ALA A 18 -7.88 23.53 31.54
C ALA A 18 -6.44 23.51 30.98
N LEU A 19 -5.56 24.41 31.45
CA LEU A 19 -4.16 24.44 31.06
C LEU A 19 -3.42 23.19 31.55
N LEU A 20 -3.64 22.76 32.80
CA LEU A 20 -3.09 21.51 33.34
C LEU A 20 -3.62 20.28 32.59
N GLY A 21 -4.88 20.29 32.18
CA GLY A 21 -5.48 19.25 31.34
C GLY A 21 -4.83 19.19 29.94
N LEU A 22 -4.58 20.35 29.32
CA LEU A 22 -3.89 20.46 28.03
C LEU A 22 -2.42 20.03 28.14
N ILE A 23 -1.72 20.44 29.19
CA ILE A 23 -0.34 20.05 29.46
C ILE A 23 -0.30 18.54 29.75
N GLY A 24 -1.21 17.99 30.56
CA GLY A 24 -1.31 16.56 30.83
C GLY A 24 -1.65 15.74 29.58
N TYR A 25 -2.50 16.25 28.69
CA TYR A 25 -2.80 15.63 27.39
C TYR A 25 -1.60 15.68 26.44
N TRP A 26 -0.91 16.81 26.36
CA TRP A 26 0.30 16.97 25.56
C TRP A 26 1.45 16.11 26.08
N PHE A 27 1.65 16.05 27.42
CA PHE A 27 2.66 15.20 28.08
C PHE A 27 2.33 13.71 27.92
N ARG A 28 1.03 13.34 27.92
CA ARG A 28 0.59 11.97 27.66
C ARG A 28 0.93 11.51 26.26
N THR A 29 0.77 12.37 25.25
CA THR A 29 1.16 12.07 23.87
C THR A 29 2.68 11.93 23.72
N GLN A 30 3.44 12.80 24.33
CA GLN A 30 4.93 12.73 24.32
C GLN A 30 5.45 11.52 25.11
N LEU A 31 4.86 11.23 26.27
CA LEU A 31 5.22 10.04 27.08
C LEU A 31 4.84 8.74 26.39
N THR A 32 3.72 8.68 25.64
CA THR A 32 3.37 7.49 24.87
C THR A 32 4.27 7.28 23.67
N LEU A 33 4.72 8.34 22.99
CA LEU A 33 5.71 8.29 21.92
C LEU A 33 7.10 7.88 22.46
N ALA A 34 7.54 8.48 23.57
CA ALA A 34 8.82 8.12 24.21
C ALA A 34 8.82 6.71 24.79
N ALA A 35 7.71 6.26 25.38
CA ALA A 35 7.55 4.90 25.87
C ALA A 35 7.50 3.89 24.71
N PHE A 36 6.83 4.23 23.61
CA PHE A 36 6.83 3.43 22.39
C PHE A 36 8.26 3.28 21.85
N ASP A 37 9.00 4.38 21.75
CA ASP A 37 10.36 4.38 21.25
C ASP A 37 11.29 3.56 22.18
N LEU A 38 11.16 3.71 23.49
CA LEU A 38 12.00 3.02 24.47
C LEU A 38 11.72 1.50 24.58
N PHE A 39 10.44 1.10 24.51
CA PHE A 39 10.03 -0.29 24.76
C PHE A 39 9.77 -1.12 23.51
N PHE A 40 9.46 -0.48 22.39
CA PHE A 40 9.03 -1.15 21.17
C PHE A 40 9.97 -0.98 19.97
N SER A 41 10.77 0.10 19.90
CA SER A 41 11.59 0.39 18.72
C SER A 41 12.54 -0.77 18.36
N GLY A 42 13.22 -1.35 19.33
CA GLY A 42 14.14 -2.48 19.11
C GLY A 42 13.44 -3.76 18.62
N ARG A 43 12.26 -4.05 19.16
CA ARG A 43 11.47 -5.24 18.80
C ARG A 43 10.78 -5.06 17.44
N VAL A 44 10.24 -3.87 17.19
CA VAL A 44 9.66 -3.45 15.93
C VAL A 44 10.70 -3.51 14.83
N LYS A 45 11.88 -2.95 15.06
CA LYS A 45 13.00 -2.97 14.11
C LYS A 45 13.44 -4.38 13.79
N ALA A 46 13.66 -5.23 14.80
CA ALA A 46 14.07 -6.63 14.60
C ALA A 46 13.05 -7.46 13.80
N GLN A 47 11.75 -7.18 13.93
CA GLN A 47 10.72 -7.88 13.17
C GLN A 47 10.55 -7.32 11.75
N LEU A 48 10.68 -6.02 11.56
CA LEU A 48 10.74 -5.43 10.23
C LEU A 48 11.98 -5.88 9.46
N GLU A 49 13.11 -6.17 10.15
CA GLU A 49 14.29 -6.79 9.54
C GLU A 49 14.00 -8.18 8.95
N GLN A 50 13.05 -8.95 9.51
CA GLN A 50 12.63 -10.23 8.91
C GLN A 50 11.89 -10.07 7.60
N SER A 51 11.17 -8.96 7.42
CA SER A 51 10.49 -8.63 6.16
C SER A 51 11.40 -7.93 5.16
N TYR A 52 12.59 -7.49 5.59
CA TYR A 52 13.54 -6.81 4.70
C TYR A 52 14.23 -7.79 3.77
N GLN A 53 13.92 -7.69 2.48
CA GLN A 53 14.47 -8.52 1.42
C GLN A 53 14.94 -7.62 0.27
N PRO A 54 16.19 -7.15 0.30
CA PRO A 54 16.71 -6.27 -0.74
C PRO A 54 16.78 -6.98 -2.09
N ILE A 55 16.43 -6.27 -3.15
CA ILE A 55 16.60 -6.75 -4.52
C ILE A 55 18.03 -6.43 -4.97
N VAL A 56 18.73 -7.43 -5.46
CA VAL A 56 19.99 -7.21 -6.18
C VAL A 56 19.62 -6.72 -7.59
N ARG A 57 19.79 -5.42 -7.82
CA ARG A 57 19.61 -4.84 -9.15
C ARG A 57 20.91 -5.01 -9.94
N PRO A 58 20.85 -5.44 -11.21
CA PRO A 58 22.04 -5.37 -12.06
C PRO A 58 22.53 -3.92 -12.12
N ALA A 59 23.83 -3.72 -11.97
CA ALA A 59 24.42 -2.39 -12.10
C ALA A 59 24.04 -1.80 -13.46
N PRO A 60 23.69 -0.51 -13.55
CA PRO A 60 23.46 0.14 -14.83
C PRO A 60 24.73 -0.01 -15.67
N GLU A 61 24.59 -0.29 -16.98
CA GLU A 61 25.71 -0.47 -17.93
C GLU A 61 26.68 0.74 -18.01
N SER A 62 26.34 1.86 -17.36
CA SER A 62 27.13 3.08 -17.25
C SER A 62 28.20 3.06 -16.14
N GLY A 63 28.69 1.90 -15.70
CA GLY A 63 30.00 1.74 -15.04
C GLY A 63 30.20 2.35 -13.65
N GLU A 64 29.21 2.97 -13.04
CA GLU A 64 29.24 3.37 -11.64
C GLU A 64 28.38 2.42 -10.82
N ALA A 65 29.01 1.45 -10.17
CA ALA A 65 28.37 0.69 -9.11
C ALA A 65 27.97 1.68 -8.02
N SER A 66 26.70 2.06 -8.00
CA SER A 66 26.14 2.85 -6.90
C SER A 66 26.01 1.94 -5.67
N VAL A 67 27.13 1.72 -4.99
CA VAL A 67 27.15 1.45 -3.57
C VAL A 67 26.46 2.69 -2.98
N ARG A 68 25.22 2.57 -2.51
CA ARG A 68 24.58 3.66 -1.73
C ARG A 68 25.59 4.05 -0.67
N LYS A 69 26.20 5.24 -0.80
CA LYS A 69 27.00 5.86 0.26
C LYS A 69 26.15 5.86 1.51
N GLU A 70 26.76 5.66 2.66
CA GLU A 70 26.16 5.99 3.95
C GLU A 70 25.75 7.47 3.89
N GLU A 71 24.46 7.70 3.66
CA GLU A 71 23.87 9.04 3.57
C GLU A 71 23.97 9.69 4.94
N SER A 72 24.33 10.96 4.96
CA SER A 72 24.27 11.73 6.20
C SER A 72 22.82 11.80 6.72
N PRO A 73 22.56 11.97 8.04
CA PRO A 73 21.21 12.09 8.58
C PRO A 73 20.37 13.20 7.92
N GLU A 74 21.02 14.26 7.41
CA GLU A 74 20.37 15.35 6.71
C GLU A 74 19.97 14.97 5.27
N GLU A 75 20.81 14.22 4.55
CA GLU A 75 20.50 13.70 3.22
C GLU A 75 19.38 12.65 3.31
N ALA A 76 19.44 11.74 4.29
CA ALA A 76 18.38 10.77 4.55
C ALA A 76 17.04 11.42 4.94
N ALA A 77 17.04 12.55 5.63
CA ALA A 77 15.84 13.31 5.95
C ALA A 77 15.25 14.03 4.74
N ALA A 78 16.10 14.56 3.85
CA ALA A 78 15.69 15.21 2.60
C ALA A 78 15.14 14.19 1.60
N ASP A 79 15.72 12.97 1.56
CA ASP A 79 15.26 11.88 0.69
C ASP A 79 13.92 11.30 1.15
N ALA A 80 13.66 11.30 2.48
CA ALA A 80 12.40 10.82 3.05
C ALA A 80 11.14 11.59 2.61
N ASP A 81 11.29 12.80 2.06
CA ASP A 81 10.19 13.63 1.56
C ASP A 81 9.99 13.52 0.04
N ARG A 82 10.91 12.88 -0.67
CA ARG A 82 10.84 12.75 -2.13
C ARG A 82 9.75 11.76 -2.54
N PRO A 83 9.04 12.05 -3.63
CA PRO A 83 8.15 11.07 -4.23
C PRO A 83 8.94 9.85 -4.72
N PHE A 84 8.35 8.67 -4.58
CA PHE A 84 8.93 7.42 -5.05
C PHE A 84 7.87 6.44 -5.54
N THR A 85 8.29 5.46 -6.33
CA THR A 85 7.45 4.37 -6.81
C THR A 85 7.53 3.16 -5.89
N LEU A 86 6.38 2.57 -5.58
CA LEU A 86 6.25 1.36 -4.78
C LEU A 86 5.41 0.32 -5.56
N LEU A 87 6.00 -0.83 -5.88
CA LEU A 87 5.28 -1.97 -6.44
C LEU A 87 4.70 -2.82 -5.33
N LEU A 88 3.37 -2.85 -5.22
CA LEU A 88 2.64 -3.69 -4.29
C LEU A 88 2.22 -5.00 -4.96
N LEU A 89 2.56 -6.13 -4.35
CA LEU A 89 2.27 -7.47 -4.86
C LEU A 89 1.46 -8.28 -3.86
N GLY A 90 0.30 -8.78 -4.26
CA GLY A 90 -0.46 -9.77 -3.51
C GLY A 90 -0.14 -11.18 -4.01
N ILE A 91 0.47 -12.02 -3.18
CA ILE A 91 1.02 -13.31 -3.60
C ILE A 91 0.11 -14.46 -3.18
N ASP A 92 -0.32 -15.28 -4.16
CA ASP A 92 -0.96 -16.57 -3.91
C ASP A 92 0.11 -17.67 -3.80
N SER A 93 0.75 -17.78 -2.63
CA SER A 93 1.70 -18.87 -2.36
C SER A 93 0.99 -20.01 -1.64
N ARG A 94 1.05 -21.21 -2.22
CA ARG A 94 0.54 -22.44 -1.63
C ARG A 94 1.70 -23.38 -1.35
N GLY A 95 2.01 -23.57 -0.08
CA GLY A 95 3.14 -24.43 0.33
C GLY A 95 4.51 -23.78 0.07
N ASN A 96 5.47 -24.56 -0.44
CA ASN A 96 6.86 -24.14 -0.68
C ASN A 96 7.11 -23.51 -2.06
N GLU A 97 6.09 -23.39 -2.91
CA GLU A 97 6.25 -22.81 -4.23
C GLU A 97 6.14 -21.28 -4.18
N ARG A 98 6.95 -20.60 -5.01
CA ARG A 98 6.75 -19.18 -5.26
C ARG A 98 5.40 -19.01 -5.98
N GLY A 99 4.42 -18.42 -5.29
CA GLY A 99 3.11 -18.16 -5.86
C GLY A 99 3.14 -17.16 -7.01
N ARG A 100 1.99 -16.93 -7.62
CA ARG A 100 1.79 -15.87 -8.62
C ARG A 100 1.39 -14.57 -7.91
N SER A 101 1.68 -13.43 -8.54
CA SER A 101 1.16 -12.16 -8.04
C SER A 101 -0.26 -11.92 -8.57
N ASP A 102 -1.27 -12.21 -7.76
CA ASP A 102 -2.68 -11.98 -8.11
C ASP A 102 -3.11 -10.52 -8.05
N ALA A 103 -2.36 -9.68 -7.33
CA ALA A 103 -2.44 -8.23 -7.37
C ALA A 103 -1.09 -7.66 -7.79
N VAL A 104 -1.08 -6.79 -8.78
CA VAL A 104 0.07 -6.04 -9.27
C VAL A 104 -0.32 -4.57 -9.32
N ILE A 105 0.21 -3.78 -8.39
CA ILE A 105 -0.22 -2.40 -8.18
C ILE A 105 1.01 -1.52 -8.08
N VAL A 106 1.13 -0.54 -8.96
CA VAL A 106 2.16 0.49 -8.88
C VAL A 106 1.58 1.70 -8.15
N THR A 107 2.26 2.14 -7.11
CA THR A 107 1.84 3.30 -6.32
C THR A 107 2.94 4.35 -6.36
N VAL A 108 2.61 5.59 -6.71
CA VAL A 108 3.49 6.72 -6.41
C VAL A 108 3.12 7.25 -5.04
N VAL A 109 4.09 7.24 -4.14
CA VAL A 109 3.96 7.75 -2.79
C VAL A 109 4.58 9.15 -2.75
N ARG A 110 3.82 10.14 -2.27
CA ARG A 110 4.30 11.50 -2.02
C ARG A 110 4.21 11.79 -0.52
N PRO A 111 5.25 11.48 0.25
CA PRO A 111 5.20 11.57 1.72
C PRO A 111 4.89 12.98 2.22
N ARG A 112 5.52 14.00 1.59
CA ARG A 112 5.31 15.42 1.92
C ARG A 112 3.85 15.86 1.77
N ASP A 113 3.15 15.33 0.75
CA ASP A 113 1.77 15.71 0.42
C ASP A 113 0.73 14.80 1.08
N ALA A 114 1.15 13.77 1.80
CA ALA A 114 0.33 12.66 2.26
C ALA A 114 -0.59 12.12 1.14
N ALA A 115 -0.04 11.98 -0.08
CA ALA A 115 -0.79 11.65 -1.29
C ALA A 115 -0.29 10.37 -1.95
N LEU A 116 -1.23 9.62 -2.54
CA LEU A 116 -0.98 8.37 -3.26
C LEU A 116 -1.65 8.42 -4.63
N LEU A 117 -0.90 8.03 -5.67
CA LEU A 117 -1.45 7.62 -6.96
C LEU A 117 -1.31 6.11 -7.09
N ILE A 118 -2.42 5.41 -7.21
CA ILE A 118 -2.50 3.95 -7.24
C ILE A 118 -2.89 3.51 -8.65
N VAL A 119 -2.06 2.71 -9.31
CA VAL A 119 -2.33 2.14 -10.63
C VAL A 119 -2.36 0.62 -10.54
N SER A 120 -3.54 0.04 -10.72
CA SER A 120 -3.72 -1.42 -10.77
C SER A 120 -3.46 -1.93 -12.18
N ILE A 121 -2.59 -2.93 -12.31
CA ILE A 121 -2.29 -3.62 -13.56
C ILE A 121 -2.98 -4.99 -13.51
N PRO A 122 -3.86 -5.32 -14.46
CA PRO A 122 -4.48 -6.65 -14.51
C PRO A 122 -3.43 -7.76 -14.56
N ARG A 123 -3.55 -8.78 -13.70
CA ARG A 123 -2.55 -9.86 -13.54
C ARG A 123 -2.27 -10.63 -14.83
N ASP A 124 -3.26 -10.70 -15.73
CA ASP A 124 -3.18 -11.40 -17.01
C ASP A 124 -2.63 -10.52 -18.13
N THR A 125 -2.12 -9.30 -17.80
CA THR A 125 -1.50 -8.40 -18.78
C THR A 125 -0.35 -9.10 -19.48
N ARG A 126 -0.41 -9.12 -20.82
CA ARG A 126 0.60 -9.70 -21.68
C ARG A 126 1.81 -8.78 -21.75
N VAL A 127 2.95 -9.27 -21.29
CA VAL A 127 4.20 -8.50 -21.22
C VAL A 127 5.40 -9.36 -21.61
N ASP A 128 6.48 -8.71 -22.01
CA ASP A 128 7.79 -9.36 -22.15
C ASP A 128 8.44 -9.45 -20.76
N ILE A 129 8.65 -10.67 -20.29
CA ILE A 129 9.35 -10.94 -19.02
C ILE A 129 10.85 -11.13 -19.33
N PRO A 130 11.76 -10.37 -18.70
CA PRO A 130 13.18 -10.52 -18.89
C PRO A 130 13.65 -11.96 -18.71
N GLY A 131 14.53 -12.41 -19.62
CA GLY A 131 15.02 -13.81 -19.63
C GLY A 131 14.02 -14.85 -20.14
N ARG A 132 12.88 -14.43 -20.73
CA ARG A 132 11.92 -15.34 -21.39
C ARG A 132 11.82 -15.04 -22.87
N ASP A 133 11.80 -16.09 -23.69
CA ASP A 133 11.73 -15.97 -25.16
C ASP A 133 10.38 -15.53 -25.69
N LYS A 134 9.33 -15.71 -24.88
CA LYS A 134 7.94 -15.41 -25.27
C LYS A 134 7.28 -14.53 -24.22
N PRO A 135 6.41 -13.61 -24.65
CA PRO A 135 5.56 -12.87 -23.75
C PRO A 135 4.71 -13.77 -22.89
N ASP A 136 4.45 -13.35 -21.65
CA ASP A 136 3.61 -14.09 -20.71
C ASP A 136 2.80 -13.11 -19.84
N LYS A 137 1.99 -13.63 -18.93
CA LYS A 137 1.22 -12.83 -17.98
C LYS A 137 2.14 -12.16 -16.98
N ILE A 138 1.91 -10.88 -16.69
CA ILE A 138 2.71 -10.11 -15.75
C ILE A 138 2.76 -10.77 -14.35
N ALA A 139 1.69 -11.46 -13.94
CA ALA A 139 1.61 -12.23 -12.70
C ALA A 139 2.65 -13.35 -12.59
N HIS A 140 3.10 -13.88 -13.72
CA HIS A 140 4.06 -14.99 -13.75
C HIS A 140 5.50 -14.54 -13.46
N ALA A 141 5.82 -13.26 -13.63
CA ALA A 141 7.15 -12.72 -13.34
C ALA A 141 7.60 -13.03 -11.90
N TYR A 142 6.69 -12.87 -10.92
CA TYR A 142 7.00 -13.22 -9.53
C TYR A 142 7.25 -14.71 -9.33
N ALA A 143 6.46 -15.56 -9.96
CA ALA A 143 6.64 -17.02 -9.87
C ALA A 143 7.98 -17.48 -10.45
N TYR A 144 8.44 -16.83 -11.53
CA TYR A 144 9.71 -17.19 -12.20
C TYR A 144 10.94 -16.66 -11.47
N GLY A 145 10.92 -15.43 -11.00
CA GLY A 145 12.12 -14.77 -10.46
C GLY A 145 11.90 -13.97 -9.17
N GLY A 146 10.74 -14.13 -8.49
CA GLY A 146 10.43 -13.42 -7.25
C GLY A 146 10.23 -11.92 -7.47
N ALA A 147 10.45 -11.15 -6.40
CA ALA A 147 10.23 -9.71 -6.41
C ALA A 147 11.13 -8.98 -7.43
N GLY A 148 12.40 -9.38 -7.57
CA GLY A 148 13.34 -8.77 -8.49
C GLY A 148 12.86 -8.81 -9.94
N LEU A 149 12.48 -9.99 -10.43
CA LEU A 149 11.97 -10.12 -11.80
C LEU A 149 10.60 -9.44 -11.98
N ALA A 150 9.75 -9.41 -10.95
CA ALA A 150 8.49 -8.68 -11.00
C ALA A 150 8.72 -7.16 -11.13
N VAL A 151 9.64 -6.59 -10.32
CA VAL A 151 10.05 -5.18 -10.40
C VAL A 151 10.60 -4.83 -11.79
N GLU A 152 11.55 -5.64 -12.29
CA GLU A 152 12.13 -5.45 -13.62
C GLU A 152 11.09 -5.53 -14.74
N THR A 153 10.18 -6.52 -14.68
CA THR A 153 9.10 -6.69 -15.66
C THR A 153 8.14 -5.52 -15.67
N VAL A 154 7.71 -5.05 -14.50
CA VAL A 154 6.79 -3.90 -14.37
C VAL A 154 7.48 -2.61 -14.79
N GLY A 155 8.75 -2.43 -14.39
CA GLY A 155 9.57 -1.29 -14.80
C GLY A 155 9.71 -1.21 -16.32
N LYS A 156 10.07 -2.32 -16.97
CA LYS A 156 10.16 -2.40 -18.43
C LYS A 156 8.81 -2.13 -19.12
N PHE A 157 7.72 -2.68 -18.59
CA PHE A 157 6.37 -2.47 -19.15
C PHE A 157 5.92 -1.00 -19.09
N LEU A 158 6.22 -0.32 -17.98
CA LEU A 158 5.86 1.09 -17.77
C LEU A 158 6.94 2.08 -18.23
N ASP A 159 8.09 1.60 -18.67
CA ASP A 159 9.27 2.43 -18.98
C ASP A 159 9.62 3.39 -17.83
N LEU A 160 9.79 2.79 -16.65
CA LEU A 160 10.03 3.47 -15.38
C LEU A 160 10.98 2.64 -14.49
N ASP A 161 11.77 3.33 -13.69
CA ASP A 161 12.47 2.70 -12.56
C ASP A 161 11.49 2.57 -11.39
N ILE A 162 11.34 1.35 -10.86
CA ILE A 162 10.56 1.10 -9.65
C ILE A 162 11.51 1.18 -8.46
N ASP A 163 11.31 2.13 -7.55
CA ASP A 163 12.21 2.39 -6.42
C ASP A 163 12.16 1.27 -5.38
N HIS A 164 10.94 0.87 -5.01
CA HIS A 164 10.71 -0.11 -3.96
C HIS A 164 9.63 -1.12 -4.32
N TYR A 165 9.63 -2.23 -3.61
CA TYR A 165 8.52 -3.18 -3.64
C TYR A 165 8.05 -3.52 -2.23
N ALA A 166 6.81 -4.01 -2.17
CA ALA A 166 6.26 -4.68 -1.01
C ALA A 166 5.35 -5.81 -1.46
N SER A 167 5.47 -6.96 -0.83
CA SER A 167 4.62 -8.12 -1.11
C SER A 167 4.00 -8.67 0.16
N ILE A 168 2.76 -9.14 0.05
CA ILE A 168 2.04 -9.80 1.13
C ILE A 168 1.43 -11.11 0.61
N ASN A 169 1.55 -12.18 1.38
CA ASN A 169 0.86 -13.42 1.05
C ASN A 169 -0.57 -13.43 1.63
N PHE A 170 -1.41 -14.35 1.15
CA PHE A 170 -2.81 -14.45 1.58
C PHE A 170 -2.99 -14.69 3.07
N ARG A 171 -2.06 -15.41 3.71
CA ARG A 171 -2.10 -15.63 5.14
C ARG A 171 -1.90 -14.33 5.90
N GLY A 172 -0.85 -13.58 5.58
CA GLY A 172 -0.58 -12.28 6.21
C GLY A 172 -1.68 -11.26 5.94
N PHE A 173 -2.25 -11.27 4.73
CA PHE A 173 -3.40 -10.44 4.41
C PHE A 173 -4.56 -10.68 5.39
N ARG A 174 -4.96 -11.95 5.62
CA ARG A 174 -6.02 -12.29 6.56
C ARG A 174 -5.68 -11.88 7.99
N GLU A 175 -4.50 -12.28 8.45
CA GLU A 175 -4.04 -12.00 9.81
C GLU A 175 -4.01 -10.49 10.11
N VAL A 176 -3.56 -9.64 9.17
CA VAL A 176 -3.57 -8.18 9.32
C VAL A 176 -4.99 -7.65 9.48
N ILE A 177 -5.93 -8.09 8.63
CA ILE A 177 -7.32 -7.62 8.68
C ILE A 177 -7.99 -8.03 10.01
N ASP A 178 -7.75 -9.26 10.46
CA ASP A 178 -8.28 -9.75 11.73
C ASP A 178 -7.70 -8.98 12.92
N ALA A 179 -6.38 -8.73 12.92
CA ALA A 179 -5.69 -7.98 13.96
C ALA A 179 -6.21 -6.53 14.11
N ILE A 180 -6.57 -5.86 12.99
CA ILE A 180 -7.19 -4.51 13.05
C ILE A 180 -8.69 -4.53 13.40
N GLY A 181 -9.26 -5.72 13.62
CA GLY A 181 -10.68 -5.88 13.98
C GLY A 181 -11.64 -5.84 12.81
N GLY A 182 -11.18 -6.23 11.61
CA GLY A 182 -11.97 -6.25 10.39
C GLY A 182 -12.00 -4.91 9.66
N ILE A 183 -12.57 -4.94 8.46
CA ILE A 183 -12.62 -3.79 7.54
C ILE A 183 -14.04 -3.56 7.02
N ARG A 184 -14.41 -2.30 6.76
CA ARG A 184 -15.67 -1.94 6.12
C ARG A 184 -15.56 -2.02 4.61
N LEU A 185 -16.43 -2.82 3.98
CA LEU A 185 -16.47 -2.96 2.52
C LEU A 185 -17.90 -2.73 2.00
N PRO A 186 -18.06 -2.08 0.84
CA PRO A 186 -19.38 -1.76 0.29
C PRO A 186 -19.97 -2.97 -0.46
N ILE A 187 -20.33 -4.03 0.26
CA ILE A 187 -20.91 -5.24 -0.30
C ILE A 187 -22.42 -5.15 -0.25
N ALA A 188 -23.04 -4.79 -1.38
CA ALA A 188 -24.47 -4.56 -1.49
C ALA A 188 -25.30 -5.85 -1.69
N LYS A 189 -24.68 -6.91 -2.21
CA LYS A 189 -25.28 -8.24 -2.42
C LYS A 189 -24.27 -9.32 -2.09
N ASP A 190 -24.76 -10.50 -1.69
CA ASP A 190 -23.90 -11.65 -1.41
C ASP A 190 -22.97 -11.93 -2.61
N LEU A 191 -21.70 -12.16 -2.32
CA LEU A 191 -20.73 -12.60 -3.32
C LEU A 191 -20.59 -14.11 -3.18
N VAL A 192 -21.08 -14.85 -4.18
CA VAL A 192 -21.06 -16.30 -4.22
C VAL A 192 -20.09 -16.73 -5.32
N ASN A 193 -19.08 -17.50 -4.96
CA ASN A 193 -18.14 -18.11 -5.90
C ASN A 193 -18.46 -19.59 -6.03
N ASP A 194 -19.13 -19.94 -7.11
CA ASP A 194 -19.56 -21.32 -7.42
C ASP A 194 -18.79 -21.92 -8.60
N ASP A 195 -17.72 -21.26 -9.09
CA ASP A 195 -16.89 -21.78 -10.18
C ASP A 195 -16.26 -23.12 -9.77
N PRO A 196 -16.55 -24.23 -10.51
CA PRO A 196 -16.01 -25.56 -10.18
C PRO A 196 -14.47 -25.64 -10.20
N GLY A 197 -13.80 -24.70 -10.86
CA GLY A 197 -12.34 -24.59 -10.94
C GLY A 197 -11.71 -23.85 -9.76
N HIS A 198 -12.51 -23.26 -8.89
CA HIS A 198 -12.06 -22.39 -7.80
C HIS A 198 -12.67 -22.81 -6.46
N GLU A 199 -12.11 -22.30 -5.37
CA GLU A 199 -12.62 -22.51 -4.03
C GLU A 199 -14.02 -21.90 -3.88
N HIS A 200 -14.98 -22.71 -3.43
CA HIS A 200 -16.33 -22.23 -3.12
C HIS A 200 -16.30 -21.31 -1.90
N PHE A 201 -16.89 -20.12 -2.00
CA PHE A 201 -17.10 -19.24 -0.85
C PHE A 201 -18.34 -18.35 -1.01
N VAL A 202 -18.83 -17.86 0.12
CA VAL A 202 -19.93 -16.89 0.18
C VAL A 202 -19.53 -15.76 1.12
N VAL A 203 -19.45 -14.54 0.60
CA VAL A 203 -19.31 -13.32 1.43
C VAL A 203 -20.67 -12.66 1.53
N LYS A 204 -21.20 -12.60 2.76
CA LYS A 204 -22.54 -12.03 3.02
C LYS A 204 -22.53 -10.52 2.91
N ALA A 205 -23.56 -9.96 2.26
CA ALA A 205 -23.77 -8.52 2.17
C ALA A 205 -24.14 -7.88 3.51
N GLY A 206 -23.96 -6.56 3.61
CA GLY A 206 -24.52 -5.75 4.69
C GLY A 206 -23.86 -5.92 6.05
N GLN A 207 -22.70 -6.56 6.14
CA GLN A 207 -21.96 -6.69 7.39
C GLN A 207 -21.33 -5.35 7.80
N PRO A 208 -21.33 -5.00 9.11
CA PRO A 208 -20.69 -3.77 9.59
C PRO A 208 -19.16 -3.80 9.42
N PHE A 209 -18.56 -5.00 9.52
CA PHE A 209 -17.15 -5.29 9.31
C PHE A 209 -16.99 -6.67 8.70
N TYR A 210 -15.99 -6.82 7.84
CA TYR A 210 -15.58 -8.08 7.23
C TYR A 210 -14.25 -8.52 7.81
N ASN A 211 -14.12 -9.79 8.17
CA ASN A 211 -12.88 -10.40 8.65
C ASN A 211 -11.87 -10.60 7.52
N GLY A 212 -10.70 -11.15 7.86
CA GLY A 212 -9.61 -11.36 6.89
C GLY A 212 -9.97 -12.32 5.76
N GLU A 213 -10.76 -13.36 6.04
CA GLU A 213 -11.21 -14.33 5.04
C GLU A 213 -12.20 -13.69 4.05
N ASP A 214 -13.23 -13.01 4.57
CA ASP A 214 -14.21 -12.31 3.74
C ASP A 214 -13.57 -11.21 2.90
N ALA A 215 -12.64 -10.46 3.49
CA ALA A 215 -11.90 -9.41 2.79
C ALA A 215 -11.02 -9.99 1.68
N LEU A 216 -10.34 -11.13 1.93
CA LEU A 216 -9.57 -11.84 0.91
C LEU A 216 -10.47 -12.31 -0.23
N ASN A 217 -11.61 -12.92 0.10
CA ASN A 217 -12.59 -13.38 -0.88
C ASN A 217 -13.16 -12.22 -1.69
N TYR A 218 -13.44 -11.08 -1.05
CA TYR A 218 -13.88 -9.85 -1.74
C TYR A 218 -12.88 -9.38 -2.81
N VAL A 219 -11.60 -9.28 -2.49
CA VAL A 219 -10.58 -8.81 -3.44
C VAL A 219 -10.22 -9.84 -4.52
N ARG A 220 -10.61 -11.11 -4.35
CA ARG A 220 -10.40 -12.21 -5.31
C ARG A 220 -11.62 -12.48 -6.19
N PHE A 221 -12.81 -12.03 -5.81
CA PHE A 221 -14.08 -12.35 -6.47
C PHE A 221 -14.11 -11.88 -7.93
N ARG A 222 -14.65 -12.73 -8.83
CA ARG A 222 -14.66 -12.52 -10.29
C ARG A 222 -15.99 -12.81 -10.97
N GLU A 223 -16.93 -13.48 -10.30
CA GLU A 223 -18.16 -13.99 -10.92
C GLU A 223 -19.23 -12.91 -11.17
N ASP A 224 -18.81 -11.66 -11.36
CA ASP A 224 -19.69 -10.62 -11.86
C ASP A 224 -19.40 -10.28 -13.33
N ALA A 225 -20.33 -9.55 -13.94
CA ALA A 225 -20.27 -9.18 -15.35
C ALA A 225 -18.98 -8.40 -15.75
N GLY A 226 -18.24 -7.86 -14.78
CA GLY A 226 -17.00 -7.11 -15.00
C GLY A 226 -15.71 -7.95 -14.87
N GLY A 227 -15.78 -9.18 -14.39
CA GLY A 227 -14.63 -10.10 -14.28
C GLY A 227 -13.39 -9.48 -13.65
N ASP A 228 -12.27 -9.46 -14.37
CA ASP A 228 -10.99 -8.92 -13.89
C ASP A 228 -11.00 -7.40 -13.64
N ALA A 229 -11.78 -6.63 -14.37
CA ALA A 229 -11.93 -5.18 -14.14
C ALA A 229 -12.64 -4.92 -12.80
N SER A 230 -13.69 -5.68 -12.49
CA SER A 230 -14.37 -5.60 -11.20
C SER A 230 -13.47 -6.03 -10.04
N ARG A 231 -12.60 -7.02 -10.25
CA ARG A 231 -11.61 -7.42 -9.25
C ARG A 231 -10.60 -6.30 -8.97
N ALA A 232 -10.04 -5.67 -10.00
CA ALA A 232 -9.12 -4.56 -9.84
C ALA A 232 -9.79 -3.38 -9.10
N LYS A 233 -11.05 -3.08 -9.42
CA LYS A 233 -11.83 -2.06 -8.69
C LYS A 233 -12.00 -2.43 -7.21
N ARG A 234 -12.31 -3.70 -6.88
CA ARG A 234 -12.41 -4.15 -5.48
C ARG A 234 -11.09 -4.02 -4.74
N GLN A 235 -9.97 -4.30 -5.37
CA GLN A 235 -8.64 -4.11 -4.79
C GLN A 235 -8.38 -2.63 -4.46
N GLN A 236 -8.79 -1.69 -5.30
CA GLN A 236 -8.67 -0.25 -5.04
C GLN A 236 -9.58 0.19 -3.88
N ILE A 237 -10.85 -0.27 -3.86
CA ILE A 237 -11.78 0.00 -2.76
C ILE A 237 -11.22 -0.53 -1.44
N PHE A 238 -10.67 -1.74 -1.46
CA PHE A 238 -10.01 -2.35 -0.31
C PHE A 238 -8.81 -1.53 0.18
N LEU A 239 -7.91 -1.10 -0.73
CA LEU A 239 -6.75 -0.27 -0.36
C LEU A 239 -7.18 1.05 0.28
N ARG A 240 -8.22 1.70 -0.26
CA ARG A 240 -8.79 2.91 0.35
C ARG A 240 -9.34 2.62 1.75
N ALA A 241 -10.10 1.54 1.90
CA ALA A 241 -10.68 1.14 3.18
C ALA A 241 -9.59 0.81 4.24
N ILE A 242 -8.47 0.21 3.85
CA ILE A 242 -7.30 0.00 4.72
C ILE A 242 -6.68 1.33 5.17
N LEU A 243 -6.50 2.27 4.25
CA LEU A 243 -5.95 3.59 4.57
C LEU A 243 -6.86 4.38 5.52
N ASP A 244 -8.17 4.30 5.32
CA ASP A 244 -9.15 4.90 6.21
C ASP A 244 -9.11 4.23 7.60
N LYS A 245 -9.09 2.90 7.63
CA LYS A 245 -8.98 2.14 8.88
C LYS A 245 -7.69 2.43 9.63
N ALA A 246 -6.56 2.55 8.94
CA ALA A 246 -5.28 2.91 9.55
C ALA A 246 -5.32 4.28 10.26
N SER A 247 -6.18 5.21 9.82
CA SER A 247 -6.38 6.50 10.49
C SER A 247 -7.23 6.40 11.76
N GLU A 248 -8.10 5.36 11.86
CA GLU A 248 -8.95 5.11 13.03
C GLU A 248 -8.22 4.32 14.14
N VAL A 249 -7.10 3.66 13.81
CA VAL A 249 -6.37 2.82 14.79
C VAL A 249 -5.66 3.70 15.83
N GLY A 250 -6.43 4.17 16.81
CA GLY A 250 -5.91 4.77 18.05
C GLY A 250 -5.36 3.75 19.05
N GLU A 251 -5.37 2.47 18.72
CA GLU A 251 -4.95 1.39 19.61
C GLU A 251 -3.49 0.97 19.39
N TRP A 252 -2.57 1.72 19.94
CA TRP A 252 -1.14 1.41 20.00
C TRP A 252 -0.83 -0.02 20.49
N ARG A 253 -1.77 -0.65 21.21
CA ARG A 253 -1.64 -2.03 21.71
C ARG A 253 -1.58 -3.08 20.62
N LYS A 254 -2.15 -2.81 19.41
CA LYS A 254 -2.17 -3.74 18.28
C LYS A 254 -0.94 -3.65 17.39
N ILE A 255 -0.15 -2.58 17.53
CA ILE A 255 1.05 -2.38 16.70
C ILE A 255 2.04 -3.54 16.81
N PRO A 256 2.39 -4.07 18.01
CA PRO A 256 3.31 -5.21 18.10
C PRO A 256 2.81 -6.46 17.37
N GLU A 257 1.51 -6.75 17.45
CA GLU A 257 0.88 -7.88 16.75
C GLU A 257 0.95 -7.70 15.23
N LEU A 258 0.59 -6.52 14.73
CA LEU A 258 0.66 -6.18 13.30
C LEU A 258 2.09 -6.32 12.77
N ILE A 259 3.08 -5.88 13.53
CA ILE A 259 4.49 -5.97 13.15
C ILE A 259 4.97 -7.43 13.13
N ASP A 260 4.54 -8.26 14.09
CA ASP A 260 4.84 -9.69 14.10
C ASP A 260 4.25 -10.42 12.89
N ILE A 261 3.02 -10.09 12.52
CA ILE A 261 2.37 -10.59 11.29
C ILE A 261 3.14 -10.14 10.06
N MET A 262 3.52 -8.87 9.99
CA MET A 262 4.29 -8.31 8.87
C MET A 262 5.64 -9.00 8.73
N GLY A 263 6.39 -9.19 9.81
CA GLY A 263 7.70 -9.84 9.77
C GLY A 263 7.68 -11.25 9.16
N LYS A 264 6.58 -11.98 9.26
CA LYS A 264 6.44 -13.37 8.78
C LYS A 264 5.83 -13.51 7.39
N ASN A 265 5.00 -12.56 6.98
CA ASN A 265 4.12 -12.69 5.83
C ASN A 265 4.31 -11.59 4.78
N PHE A 266 5.21 -10.67 5.06
CA PHE A 266 5.48 -9.49 4.24
C PHE A 266 6.94 -9.50 3.80
N ALA A 267 7.22 -9.03 2.58
CA ALA A 267 8.58 -8.81 2.13
C ALA A 267 8.67 -7.45 1.42
N THR A 268 9.74 -6.71 1.70
CA THR A 268 9.99 -5.38 1.12
C THR A 268 11.50 -5.11 1.06
N ASP A 269 11.93 -4.24 0.16
CA ASP A 269 13.27 -3.69 0.11
C ASP A 269 13.38 -2.30 0.77
N ILE A 270 12.30 -1.80 1.38
CA ILE A 270 12.33 -0.59 2.19
C ILE A 270 12.93 -0.94 3.55
N ARG A 271 13.96 -0.19 3.98
CA ARG A 271 14.60 -0.44 5.27
C ARG A 271 13.64 -0.20 6.44
N PRO A 272 13.77 -0.95 7.54
CA PRO A 272 12.88 -0.84 8.69
C PRO A 272 12.71 0.58 9.25
N ASP A 273 13.79 1.35 9.29
CA ASP A 273 13.77 2.73 9.73
C ASP A 273 13.06 3.68 8.74
N GLU A 274 13.15 3.41 7.44
CA GLU A 274 12.39 4.13 6.39
C GLU A 274 10.89 3.83 6.47
N VAL A 275 10.51 2.57 6.70
CA VAL A 275 9.10 2.17 6.92
C VAL A 275 8.49 2.95 8.08
N LEU A 276 9.21 3.07 9.20
CA LEU A 276 8.74 3.81 10.37
C LEU A 276 8.58 5.30 10.07
N ARG A 277 9.60 5.92 9.46
CA ARG A 277 9.53 7.34 9.05
C ARG A 277 8.39 7.61 8.07
N LEU A 278 8.20 6.73 7.08
CA LEU A 278 7.11 6.84 6.11
C LEU A 278 5.74 6.76 6.81
N ALA A 279 5.57 5.80 7.73
CA ALA A 279 4.35 5.65 8.50
C ALA A 279 4.04 6.91 9.33
N GLU A 280 5.03 7.46 10.03
CA GLU A 280 4.87 8.71 10.79
C GLU A 280 4.43 9.87 9.89
N ARG A 281 5.09 10.05 8.74
CA ARG A 281 4.77 11.11 7.77
C ARG A 281 3.36 10.97 7.22
N MET A 282 3.01 9.78 6.78
CA MET A 282 1.68 9.49 6.22
C MET A 282 0.57 9.60 7.26
N LEU A 283 0.87 9.39 8.55
CA LEU A 283 -0.09 9.52 9.64
C LEU A 283 -0.22 10.96 10.16
N ALA A 284 0.85 11.75 10.14
CA ALA A 284 0.86 13.12 10.63
C ALA A 284 0.09 14.10 9.73
N GLY A 285 -0.09 13.79 8.44
CA GLY A 285 -0.62 14.70 7.43
C GLY A 285 -2.14 14.95 7.44
N GLY A 286 -2.91 14.38 8.35
CA GLY A 286 -4.36 14.59 8.43
C GLY A 286 -5.12 13.94 7.26
N SER A 287 -5.75 14.74 6.39
CA SER A 287 -6.49 14.23 5.23
C SER A 287 -5.55 13.71 4.15
N ARG A 288 -5.74 12.46 3.72
CA ARG A 288 -4.95 11.81 2.67
C ARG A 288 -5.62 11.96 1.33
N ALA A 289 -4.84 12.31 0.31
CA ALA A 289 -5.29 12.35 -1.07
C ALA A 289 -4.94 11.03 -1.77
N VAL A 290 -5.96 10.22 -2.09
CA VAL A 290 -5.78 8.93 -2.78
C VAL A 290 -6.47 8.99 -4.13
N TYR A 291 -5.69 8.82 -5.19
CA TYR A 291 -6.14 8.74 -6.56
C TYR A 291 -5.86 7.35 -7.09
N SER A 292 -6.81 6.76 -7.79
CA SER A 292 -6.66 5.39 -8.28
C SER A 292 -7.12 5.23 -9.71
N HIS A 293 -6.42 4.39 -10.46
CA HIS A 293 -6.74 4.02 -11.83
C HIS A 293 -6.50 2.52 -12.05
N THR A 294 -7.32 1.90 -12.87
CA THR A 294 -7.06 0.56 -13.39
C THR A 294 -6.65 0.67 -14.85
N LEU A 295 -5.52 0.09 -15.23
CA LEU A 295 -5.04 0.06 -16.59
C LEU A 295 -6.13 -0.50 -17.52
N LYS A 296 -6.52 0.28 -18.52
CA LYS A 296 -7.54 -0.08 -19.49
C LYS A 296 -6.98 -0.99 -20.57
N GLY A 297 -7.84 -1.80 -21.15
CA GLY A 297 -7.49 -2.72 -22.21
C GLY A 297 -8.59 -3.74 -22.48
N ALA A 298 -8.26 -4.80 -23.19
CA ALA A 298 -9.19 -5.86 -23.55
C ALA A 298 -8.55 -7.23 -23.41
N GLY A 299 -9.35 -8.19 -22.95
CA GLY A 299 -8.94 -9.58 -22.90
C GLY A 299 -9.19 -10.30 -24.22
N ARG A 300 -8.26 -11.16 -24.64
CA ARG A 300 -8.41 -12.03 -25.81
C ARG A 300 -7.52 -13.25 -25.71
N MET A 301 -7.85 -14.29 -26.50
CA MET A 301 -7.01 -15.46 -26.66
C MET A 301 -5.81 -15.14 -27.55
N ASP A 302 -4.61 -15.60 -27.13
CA ASP A 302 -3.38 -15.56 -27.92
C ASP A 302 -2.58 -16.84 -27.64
N GLY A 303 -2.20 -17.57 -28.68
CA GLY A 303 -1.45 -18.81 -28.54
C GLY A 303 -2.10 -19.90 -27.69
N GLY A 304 -3.43 -19.92 -27.57
CA GLY A 304 -4.17 -20.90 -26.73
C GLY A 304 -4.32 -20.50 -25.25
N ALA A 305 -3.83 -19.33 -24.86
CA ALA A 305 -3.99 -18.77 -23.53
C ALA A 305 -4.75 -17.43 -23.54
N TRP A 306 -5.46 -17.15 -22.44
CA TRP A 306 -6.13 -15.88 -22.26
C TRP A 306 -5.16 -14.82 -21.75
N TYR A 307 -5.10 -13.67 -22.43
CA TYR A 307 -4.30 -12.52 -22.02
C TYR A 307 -5.13 -11.24 -21.98
N PHE A 308 -4.72 -10.31 -21.14
CA PHE A 308 -5.18 -8.94 -21.16
C PHE A 308 -4.16 -8.09 -21.96
N PHE A 309 -4.65 -7.38 -22.98
CA PHE A 309 -3.85 -6.45 -23.77
C PHE A 309 -4.17 -5.04 -23.32
N ALA A 310 -3.17 -4.35 -22.81
CA ALA A 310 -3.31 -2.96 -22.41
C ALA A 310 -3.65 -2.07 -23.61
N ASP A 311 -4.50 -1.09 -23.38
CA ASP A 311 -4.72 0.00 -24.34
C ASP A 311 -3.48 0.92 -24.34
N GLU A 312 -2.86 1.09 -25.49
CA GLU A 312 -1.61 1.85 -25.62
C GLU A 312 -1.77 3.31 -25.18
N ARG A 313 -2.91 3.95 -25.50
CA ARG A 313 -3.16 5.34 -25.10
C ARG A 313 -3.31 5.48 -23.61
N ASP A 314 -3.96 4.51 -22.98
CA ASP A 314 -4.12 4.50 -21.53
C ASP A 314 -2.80 4.20 -20.85
N ALA A 315 -2.01 3.26 -21.37
CA ALA A 315 -0.67 2.96 -20.84
C ALA A 315 0.26 4.18 -20.90
N GLU A 316 0.30 4.90 -22.03
CA GLU A 316 1.11 6.13 -22.16
C GLU A 316 0.60 7.24 -21.22
N ARG A 317 -0.71 7.36 -21.03
CA ARG A 317 -1.31 8.28 -20.07
C ARG A 317 -0.88 7.96 -18.63
N VAL A 318 -0.92 6.68 -18.26
CA VAL A 318 -0.47 6.21 -16.94
C VAL A 318 1.01 6.50 -16.72
N LYS A 319 1.87 6.22 -17.70
CA LYS A 319 3.30 6.56 -17.63
C LYS A 319 3.52 8.06 -17.42
N ALA A 320 2.79 8.90 -18.16
CA ALA A 320 2.86 10.35 -18.02
C ALA A 320 2.41 10.82 -16.62
N TRP A 321 1.35 10.24 -16.07
CA TRP A 321 0.91 10.54 -14.70
C TRP A 321 1.99 10.17 -13.67
N ILE A 322 2.54 8.95 -13.74
CA ILE A 322 3.57 8.50 -12.80
C ILE A 322 4.78 9.44 -12.86
N ARG A 323 5.29 9.77 -14.06
CA ARG A 323 6.41 10.70 -14.22
C ARG A 323 6.12 12.08 -13.63
N ALA A 324 4.93 12.64 -13.87
CA ALA A 324 4.53 13.92 -13.31
C ALA A 324 4.42 13.87 -11.77
N TRP A 325 3.94 12.75 -11.21
CA TRP A 325 3.81 12.56 -9.76
C TRP A 325 5.15 12.36 -9.06
N LEU A 326 6.18 11.92 -9.78
CA LEU A 326 7.55 11.78 -9.26
C LEU A 326 8.32 13.09 -9.22
N ASP A 327 7.82 14.15 -9.87
CA ASP A 327 8.40 15.49 -9.77
C ASP A 327 8.19 16.05 -8.35
N ALA A 328 9.29 16.16 -7.59
CA ALA A 328 9.27 16.63 -6.20
C ALA A 328 8.86 18.10 -6.07
N ASP A 329 9.08 18.91 -7.10
CA ASP A 329 8.79 20.34 -7.11
C ASP A 329 7.35 20.64 -7.52
N ALA A 330 6.68 19.68 -8.17
CA ALA A 330 5.30 19.81 -8.61
C ALA A 330 4.33 19.86 -7.41
N LYS A 331 3.40 20.82 -7.45
CA LYS A 331 2.37 20.93 -6.41
C LYS A 331 1.24 19.94 -6.66
N LEU A 332 0.77 19.24 -5.62
CA LEU A 332 -0.29 18.22 -5.72
C LEU A 332 -1.55 18.70 -6.48
N ARG A 333 -1.92 19.98 -6.35
CA ARG A 333 -3.09 20.55 -7.04
C ARG A 333 -2.93 20.61 -8.56
N ASP A 334 -1.70 20.72 -9.05
CA ASP A 334 -1.36 20.92 -10.46
C ASP A 334 -1.03 19.58 -11.15
N LEU A 335 -0.92 18.49 -10.39
CA LEU A 335 -0.65 17.16 -10.91
C LEU A 335 -1.85 16.60 -11.69
N PRO A 336 -1.61 15.87 -12.79
CA PRO A 336 -2.67 15.15 -13.48
C PRO A 336 -3.27 14.07 -12.56
N LYS A 337 -4.58 13.90 -12.62
CA LYS A 337 -5.33 12.98 -11.76
C LYS A 337 -6.24 12.11 -12.58
N PRO A 338 -6.43 10.83 -12.21
CA PRO A 338 -7.52 10.01 -12.74
C PRO A 338 -8.87 10.69 -12.50
N ASP A 339 -9.80 10.48 -13.42
CA ASP A 339 -11.18 10.97 -13.26
C ASP A 339 -11.79 10.34 -11.99
N PRO A 340 -12.41 11.13 -11.09
CA PRO A 340 -13.09 10.59 -9.91
C PRO A 340 -14.13 9.52 -10.24
N ALA A 341 -14.79 9.60 -11.39
CA ALA A 341 -15.73 8.60 -11.88
C ALA A 341 -15.04 7.26 -12.23
N GLU A 342 -13.75 7.28 -12.56
CA GLU A 342 -12.94 6.08 -12.82
C GLU A 342 -12.35 5.49 -11.52
N SER A 343 -12.33 6.27 -10.46
CA SER A 343 -11.76 5.93 -9.14
C SER A 343 -12.80 5.40 -8.14
N ALA A 344 -14.10 5.43 -8.50
CA ALA A 344 -15.23 5.07 -7.63
C ALA A 344 -15.69 3.60 -7.83
#